data_5d8e6e7d035c29121e5717784948494f
#
_entry.id   5d8e6e7d035c29121e5717784948494f
#
_cell.length_a   1.000
_cell.length_b   1.000
_cell.length_c   1.000
_cell.angle_alpha   90.00
_cell.angle_beta   90.00
_cell.angle_gamma   90.00
#
_symmetry.space_group_name_H-M   'P 1'
#
loop_
_entity.id
_entity.type
_entity.pdbx_description
1 polymer ?
#
loop_
_entity_poly.entity_id
_entity_poly.type
_entity_poly.pdbx_seq_one_letter_code
_entity_poly.pdbx_strand_id
1 'polypeptide(L)'
;FIVERREHSVVQADGVKQSMVEAQFLNVNPLDFREVETSVVVFDTDGNLIGANRILTENLSAGSRGVIKSIWPGAFGGVGGKIEVIPRVNLFDSDVIIRPR
;
A
#
# COMPACT_ATOMS: atom_id res chain seq x y z
N PHE A 1 -6.44 5.32 9.39
CA PHE A 1 -5.76 5.69 8.14
C PHE A 1 -6.77 6.00 7.04
N ILE A 2 -6.48 7.01 6.25
CA ILE A 2 -7.29 7.38 5.09
C ILE A 2 -6.45 7.20 3.83
N VAL A 3 -6.89 6.33 2.93
CA VAL A 3 -6.24 6.17 1.63
C VAL A 3 -6.70 7.31 0.73
N GLU A 4 -5.75 8.17 0.34
CA GLU A 4 -6.04 9.38 -0.42
C GLU A 4 -5.90 9.17 -1.93
N ARG A 5 -4.98 8.29 -2.33
CA ARG A 5 -4.68 8.04 -3.74
C ARG A 5 -4.21 6.61 -3.95
N ARG A 6 -4.61 6.04 -5.06
CA ARG A 6 -4.13 4.74 -5.54
C ARG A 6 -4.15 4.77 -7.07
N GLU A 7 -3.03 4.41 -7.66
CA GLU A 7 -2.83 4.43 -9.09
C GLU A 7 -2.19 3.13 -9.57
N HIS A 8 -2.69 2.60 -10.65
CA HIS A 8 -2.09 1.48 -11.36
C HIS A 8 -1.46 1.98 -12.65
N SER A 9 -0.24 1.55 -12.90
CA SER A 9 0.47 1.82 -14.16
C SER A 9 1.23 0.60 -14.60
N VAL A 10 1.54 0.57 -15.89
CA VAL A 10 2.45 -0.42 -16.47
C VAL A 10 3.76 0.31 -16.76
N VAL A 11 4.83 -0.17 -16.16
CA VAL A 11 6.17 0.38 -16.37
C VAL A 11 7.01 -0.62 -17.16
N GLN A 12 7.94 -0.12 -17.95
CA GLN A 12 8.85 -0.96 -18.70
C GLN A 12 10.28 -0.73 -18.20
N ALA A 13 10.91 -1.81 -17.75
CA ALA A 13 12.28 -1.80 -17.29
C ALA A 13 13.03 -2.94 -17.99
N ASP A 14 14.16 -2.62 -18.62
CA ASP A 14 14.99 -3.59 -19.34
C ASP A 14 14.21 -4.42 -20.39
N GLY A 15 13.25 -3.79 -21.06
CA GLY A 15 12.41 -4.45 -22.06
C GLY A 15 11.29 -5.32 -21.49
N VAL A 16 11.14 -5.39 -20.17
CA VAL A 16 10.10 -6.17 -19.50
C VAL A 16 9.03 -5.25 -18.97
N LYS A 17 7.76 -5.57 -19.26
CA LYS A 17 6.61 -4.86 -18.70
C LYS A 17 6.33 -5.35 -17.28
N GLN A 18 6.09 -4.41 -16.39
CA GLN A 18 5.75 -4.67 -14.99
C GLN A 18 4.51 -3.87 -14.60
N SER A 19 3.68 -4.44 -13.74
CA SER A 19 2.56 -3.72 -13.13
C SER A 19 3.04 -3.04 -11.85
N MET A 20 2.66 -1.77 -11.67
CA MET A 20 2.98 -1.01 -10.48
C MET A 20 1.70 -0.40 -9.91
N VAL A 21 1.53 -0.52 -8.61
CA VAL A 21 0.51 0.21 -7.87
C VAL A 21 1.22 1.16 -6.92
N GLU A 22 0.88 2.42 -7.00
CA GLU A 22 1.35 3.46 -6.09
C GLU A 22 0.15 3.98 -5.30
N ALA A 23 0.31 4.09 -4.00
CA ALA A 23 -0.75 4.59 -3.12
C ALA A 23 -0.20 5.53 -2.08
N GLN A 24 -1.05 6.45 -1.64
CA GLN A 24 -0.76 7.40 -0.59
C GLN A 24 -1.86 7.33 0.46
N PHE A 25 -1.46 7.28 1.72
CA PHE A 25 -2.41 7.28 2.83
C PHE A 25 -1.98 8.24 3.93
N LEU A 26 -2.96 8.76 4.65
CA LEU A 26 -2.78 9.73 5.75
C LEU A 26 -2.97 9.02 7.09
N ASN A 27 -2.03 9.22 7.99
CA ASN A 27 -2.19 8.80 9.38
C ASN A 27 -3.02 9.87 10.11
N VAL A 28 -4.33 9.61 10.25
CA VAL A 28 -5.25 10.50 10.97
C VAL A 28 -5.30 10.21 12.45
N ASN A 29 -4.55 9.22 12.92
CA ASN A 29 -4.46 8.90 14.35
C ASN A 29 -3.59 9.93 15.06
N PRO A 30 -3.85 10.21 16.36
CA PRO A 30 -3.00 11.11 17.15
C PRO A 30 -1.70 10.46 17.61
N LEU A 31 -1.42 9.22 17.16
CA LEU A 31 -0.27 8.44 17.56
C LEU A 31 0.73 8.34 16.41
N ASP A 32 2.01 8.32 16.76
CA ASP A 32 3.09 7.98 15.84
C ASP A 32 3.27 6.46 15.84
N PHE A 33 3.40 5.87 14.66
CA PHE A 33 3.61 4.43 14.52
C PHE A 33 5.01 4.13 14.01
N ARG A 34 5.66 3.15 14.63
CA ARG A 34 6.96 2.67 14.18
C ARG A 34 6.84 1.88 12.89
N GLU A 35 5.79 1.10 12.76
CA GLU A 35 5.54 0.26 11.60
C GLU A 35 4.07 0.28 11.22
N VAL A 36 3.81 0.51 9.93
CA VAL A 36 2.49 0.37 9.33
C VAL A 36 2.59 -0.63 8.20
N GLU A 37 1.84 -1.72 8.31
CA GLU A 37 1.79 -2.74 7.28
C GLU A 37 0.64 -2.46 6.34
N THR A 38 0.93 -2.31 5.06
CA THR A 38 -0.07 -2.03 4.05
C THR A 38 -0.22 -3.22 3.11
N SER A 39 -1.42 -3.77 3.05
CA SER A 39 -1.77 -4.79 2.08
C SER A 39 -2.29 -4.11 0.81
N VAL A 40 -1.75 -4.52 -0.33
CA VAL A 40 -2.20 -4.06 -1.64
C VAL A 40 -2.76 -5.27 -2.39
N VAL A 41 -4.02 -5.19 -2.77
CA VAL A 41 -4.73 -6.30 -3.43
C VAL A 41 -5.34 -5.77 -4.71
N VAL A 42 -5.12 -6.47 -5.81
CA VAL A 42 -5.60 -6.08 -7.13
C VAL A 42 -6.51 -7.15 -7.68
N PHE A 43 -7.70 -6.74 -8.13
CA PHE A 43 -8.69 -7.59 -8.77
C PHE A 43 -8.88 -7.18 -10.22
N ASP A 44 -9.20 -8.15 -11.08
CA ASP A 44 -9.62 -7.86 -12.45
C ASP A 44 -11.08 -7.40 -12.50
N THR A 45 -11.59 -7.11 -13.70
CA THR A 45 -12.97 -6.66 -13.89
C THR A 45 -14.01 -7.72 -13.53
N ASP A 46 -13.63 -8.99 -13.51
CA ASP A 46 -14.50 -10.11 -13.13
C ASP A 46 -14.45 -10.41 -11.63
N GLY A 47 -13.67 -9.65 -10.86
CA GLY A 47 -13.53 -9.84 -9.43
C GLY A 47 -12.51 -10.88 -9.02
N ASN A 48 -11.71 -11.39 -9.94
CA ASN A 48 -10.65 -12.36 -9.63
C ASN A 48 -9.41 -11.66 -9.08
N LEU A 49 -8.80 -12.24 -8.07
CA LEU A 49 -7.54 -11.77 -7.50
C LEU A 49 -6.40 -11.99 -8.50
N ILE A 50 -5.73 -10.91 -8.90
CA ILE A 50 -4.61 -10.98 -9.85
C ILE A 50 -3.29 -10.50 -9.28
N GLY A 51 -3.30 -9.84 -8.13
CA GLY A 51 -2.07 -9.44 -7.45
C GLY A 51 -2.32 -9.15 -5.99
N ALA A 52 -1.34 -9.48 -5.16
CA ALA A 52 -1.34 -9.16 -3.75
C ALA A 52 0.09 -8.91 -3.28
N ASN A 53 0.26 -7.93 -2.41
CA ASN A 53 1.55 -7.63 -1.80
C ASN A 53 1.35 -6.98 -0.44
N ARG A 54 2.42 -7.00 0.35
CA ARG A 54 2.45 -6.42 1.68
C ARG A 54 3.68 -5.54 1.80
N ILE A 55 3.49 -4.30 2.22
CA ILE A 55 4.56 -3.31 2.26
C ILE A 55 4.60 -2.69 3.65
N LEU A 56 5.80 -2.62 4.20
CA LEU A 56 6.05 -2.04 5.50
C LEU A 56 6.48 -0.58 5.34
N THR A 57 5.79 0.31 6.05
CA THR A 57 6.20 1.71 6.19
C THR A 57 6.71 1.93 7.59
N GLU A 58 7.92 2.45 7.72
CA GLU A 58 8.54 2.71 9.01
C GLU A 58 8.35 4.17 9.44
N ASN A 59 8.17 4.37 10.74
CA ASN A 59 8.15 5.68 11.38
C ASN A 59 7.15 6.67 10.78
N LEU A 60 5.88 6.31 10.81
CA LEU A 60 4.80 7.17 10.34
C LEU A 60 4.23 8.01 11.47
N SER A 61 4.54 9.30 11.47
CA SER A 61 4.09 10.25 12.48
C SER A 61 2.62 10.60 12.34
N ALA A 62 2.00 11.00 13.45
CA ALA A 62 0.64 11.52 13.45
C ALA A 62 0.50 12.68 12.45
N GLY A 63 -0.55 12.63 11.64
CA GLY A 63 -0.81 13.66 10.63
C GLY A 63 0.07 13.60 9.38
N SER A 64 1.02 12.66 9.31
CA SER A 64 1.88 12.51 8.14
C SER A 64 1.32 11.52 7.12
N ARG A 65 1.88 11.55 5.91
CA ARG A 65 1.49 10.69 4.81
C ARG A 65 2.51 9.61 4.56
N GLY A 66 2.01 8.39 4.30
CA GLY A 66 2.81 7.29 3.81
C GLY A 66 2.59 7.12 2.32
N VAL A 67 3.67 6.86 1.58
CA VAL A 67 3.61 6.53 0.15
C VAL A 67 4.18 5.15 -0.04
N ILE A 68 3.44 4.30 -0.73
CA ILE A 68 3.87 2.93 -1.01
C ILE A 68 3.87 2.66 -2.50
N LYS A 69 4.77 1.78 -2.91
CA LYS A 69 4.84 1.25 -4.28
C LYS A 69 4.91 -0.27 -4.22
N SER A 70 4.08 -0.91 -5.01
CA SER A 70 4.12 -2.35 -5.19
C SER A 70 4.32 -2.69 -6.66
N ILE A 71 5.27 -3.55 -6.95
CA ILE A 71 5.65 -3.92 -8.32
C ILE A 71 5.49 -5.43 -8.48
N TRP A 72 4.81 -5.84 -9.54
CA TRP A 72 4.68 -7.25 -9.92
C TRP A 72 5.32 -7.49 -11.28
N PRO A 73 5.99 -8.63 -11.48
CA PRO A 73 6.50 -9.00 -12.78
C PRO A 73 5.33 -9.23 -13.76
N GLY A 74 5.46 -8.71 -14.96
CA GLY A 74 4.42 -8.81 -15.99
C GLY A 74 3.31 -7.78 -15.82
N ALA A 75 2.67 -7.43 -16.94
CA ALA A 75 1.52 -6.55 -16.92
C ALA A 75 0.27 -7.35 -16.57
N PHE A 76 -0.57 -6.80 -15.68
CA PHE A 76 -1.88 -7.39 -15.41
C PHE A 76 -2.76 -7.30 -16.66
N GLY A 77 -3.36 -8.42 -17.03
CA GLY A 77 -4.44 -8.43 -17.99
C GLY A 77 -5.71 -7.86 -17.35
N GLY A 78 -6.47 -7.07 -18.10
CA GLY A 78 -7.73 -6.54 -17.57
C GLY A 78 -7.55 -5.33 -16.65
N VAL A 79 -6.89 -4.30 -17.15
CA VAL A 79 -6.80 -3.01 -16.48
C VAL A 79 -8.20 -2.44 -16.27
N GLY A 80 -8.52 -2.01 -15.06
CA GLY A 80 -9.82 -1.44 -14.71
C GLY A 80 -10.58 -2.19 -13.64
N GLY A 81 -9.95 -3.20 -13.03
CA GLY A 81 -10.48 -3.85 -11.84
C GLY A 81 -10.27 -3.01 -10.58
N LYS A 82 -10.61 -3.58 -9.46
CA LYS A 82 -10.55 -2.90 -8.16
C LYS A 82 -9.16 -3.04 -7.54
N ILE A 83 -8.66 -1.95 -6.95
CA ILE A 83 -7.45 -1.94 -6.13
C ILE A 83 -7.86 -1.65 -4.70
N GLU A 84 -7.49 -2.52 -3.77
CA GLU A 84 -7.67 -2.30 -2.35
C GLU A 84 -6.32 -2.05 -1.69
N VAL A 85 -6.25 -0.99 -0.91
CA VAL A 85 -5.07 -0.60 -0.15
C VAL A 85 -5.49 -0.51 1.31
N ILE A 86 -4.93 -1.36 2.15
CA ILE A 86 -5.36 -1.52 3.54
C ILE A 86 -4.17 -1.32 4.47
N PRO A 87 -3.95 -0.08 4.96
CA PRO A 87 -2.95 0.17 6.00
C PRO A 87 -3.45 -0.35 7.34
N ARG A 88 -2.58 -1.00 8.09
CA ARG A 88 -2.92 -1.46 9.43
C ARG A 88 -1.70 -1.49 10.34
N VAL A 89 -1.95 -1.45 11.64
CA VAL A 89 -0.92 -1.61 12.66
C VAL A 89 -1.27 -2.80 13.54
N ASN A 90 -0.25 -3.49 14.04
CA ASN A 90 -0.44 -4.56 15.03
C ASN A 90 -0.42 -3.94 16.44
N LEU A 91 -1.59 -3.66 16.99
CA LEU A 91 -1.71 -3.05 18.31
C LEU A 91 -1.29 -3.97 19.46
N PHE A 92 -1.10 -5.27 19.20
CA PHE A 92 -0.58 -6.21 20.19
C PHE A 92 0.95 -6.20 20.27
N ASP A 93 1.64 -5.56 19.33
CA ASP A 93 3.06 -5.35 19.37
C ASP A 93 3.35 -4.07 20.16
N SER A 94 3.98 -4.21 21.32
CA SER A 94 4.28 -3.08 22.21
C SER A 94 5.22 -2.03 21.59
N ASP A 95 5.99 -2.42 20.56
CA ASP A 95 6.96 -1.56 19.91
C ASP A 95 6.39 -0.80 18.71
N VAL A 96 5.14 -1.09 18.30
CA VAL A 96 4.56 -0.51 17.09
C VAL A 96 4.19 0.97 17.28
N ILE A 97 3.84 1.36 18.51
CA ILE A 97 3.49 2.73 18.85
C ILE A 97 4.70 3.43 19.44
N ILE A 98 5.07 4.56 18.85
CA ILE A 98 6.07 5.44 19.41
C ILE A 98 5.36 6.31 20.45
N ARG A 99 5.74 6.16 21.71
CA ARG A 99 5.08 6.90 22.80
C ARG A 99 5.35 8.39 22.65
N PRO A 100 4.32 9.25 22.75
CA PRO A 100 4.52 10.69 22.79
C PRO A 100 5.33 11.05 24.03
N ARG A 101 6.23 11.98 23.85
CA ARG A 101 7.06 12.49 24.93
C ARG A 101 6.30 13.46 25.82
#